data_b41787883430bd0376ecdbbdf23a16fe
#
_entry.id   b41787883430bd0376ecdbbdf23a16fe
#
_cell.length_a   1.000
_cell.length_b   1.000
_cell.length_c   1.000
_cell.angle_alpha   90.00
_cell.angle_beta   90.00
_cell.angle_gamma   90.00
#
_symmetry.space_group_name_H-M   'P 1'
#
loop_
_entity.id
_entity.type
_entity.pdbx_description
1 polymer ?
#
loop_
_entity_poly.entity_id
_entity_poly.type
_entity_poly.pdbx_seq_one_letter_code
_entity_poly.pdbx_strand_id
1 'polypeptide(L)'
;METNVVLAVLFWGCLLLGMPEGRGQEAEWRKGTYSDGTLRYEGYFRAGKPAGEMKRYYPDGKLQARMVYRGDTVEAVLYSRKSDCSMRGKYVVRNKQGTWEYFKNDCLLMKEEYRDQVLNGKTVRFFSTGNPAEEKDWVNGKPEGEWKLY
;
A
#
# COMPACT_ATOMS: atom_id res chain seq x y z
N MET A 1 -16.24 73.34 10.28
CA MET A 1 -15.20 72.93 9.38
C MET A 1 -13.98 72.55 10.19
N GLU A 2 -13.96 71.46 10.87
CA GLU A 2 -12.74 70.95 11.51
C GLU A 2 -12.84 69.45 11.64
N THR A 3 -11.90 68.80 11.02
CA THR A 3 -11.73 67.40 10.96
C THR A 3 -11.01 66.88 12.22
N ASN A 4 -11.70 66.14 13.05
CA ASN A 4 -11.11 65.50 14.22
C ASN A 4 -10.52 64.15 13.81
N VAL A 5 -9.21 64.07 13.82
CA VAL A 5 -8.43 62.83 13.70
C VAL A 5 -8.34 62.20 15.07
N VAL A 6 -8.99 61.08 15.29
CA VAL A 6 -8.86 60.27 16.48
C VAL A 6 -7.75 59.23 16.25
N LEU A 7 -6.70 59.42 16.99
CA LEU A 7 -5.50 58.53 17.02
C LEU A 7 -5.86 57.28 17.83
N ALA A 8 -6.04 56.13 17.19
CA ALA A 8 -6.22 54.87 17.87
C ALA A 8 -4.88 54.25 18.21
N VAL A 9 -4.56 54.22 19.50
CA VAL A 9 -3.39 53.51 20.05
C VAL A 9 -3.63 52.02 20.03
N LEU A 10 -2.91 51.31 19.19
CA LEU A 10 -2.91 49.85 19.15
C LEU A 10 -2.12 49.30 20.35
N PHE A 11 -2.86 48.72 21.29
CA PHE A 11 -2.30 47.89 22.35
C PHE A 11 -1.88 46.56 21.74
N TRP A 12 -0.58 46.35 21.62
CA TRP A 12 0.00 45.08 21.23
C TRP A 12 0.06 44.15 22.45
N GLY A 13 -1.04 43.47 22.71
CA GLY A 13 -1.07 42.36 23.65
C GLY A 13 -0.51 41.12 22.99
N CYS A 14 0.71 40.78 23.34
CA CYS A 14 1.34 39.53 22.95
C CYS A 14 0.66 38.39 23.73
N LEU A 15 -0.42 37.83 23.16
CA LEU A 15 -1.02 36.62 23.69
C LEU A 15 -0.23 35.43 23.14
N LEU A 16 0.73 34.94 23.90
CA LEU A 16 1.35 33.64 23.70
C LEU A 16 0.30 32.55 23.97
N LEU A 17 -0.57 32.34 22.99
CA LEU A 17 -1.38 31.13 22.95
C LEU A 17 -0.43 29.98 22.66
N GLY A 18 -0.20 29.15 23.67
CA GLY A 18 0.55 27.92 23.55
C GLY A 18 0.04 27.12 22.36
N MET A 19 0.93 26.85 21.41
CA MET A 19 0.65 25.89 20.35
C MET A 19 0.35 24.56 21.03
N PRO A 20 -0.77 23.90 20.73
CA PRO A 20 -0.96 22.53 21.20
C PRO A 20 0.07 21.64 20.52
N GLU A 21 1.10 21.28 21.27
CA GLU A 21 2.00 20.20 20.89
C GLU A 21 1.17 18.95 20.74
N GLY A 22 1.20 18.34 19.54
CA GLY A 22 0.75 16.96 19.37
C GLY A 22 -0.52 16.67 18.59
N ARG A 23 -1.03 17.56 17.72
CA ARG A 23 -1.95 17.11 16.67
C ARG A 23 -1.14 16.45 15.56
N GLY A 24 -1.05 15.12 15.61
CA GLY A 24 -0.56 14.35 14.48
C GLY A 24 -1.29 14.81 13.21
N GLN A 25 -0.53 15.16 12.16
CA GLN A 25 -1.08 15.63 10.90
C GLN A 25 -2.21 14.69 10.44
N GLU A 26 -3.41 15.22 10.21
CA GLU A 26 -4.53 14.45 9.68
C GLU A 26 -4.18 13.92 8.29
N ALA A 27 -4.73 12.76 7.97
CA ALA A 27 -4.55 12.19 6.65
C ALA A 27 -5.42 12.97 5.63
N GLU A 28 -4.80 13.42 4.55
CA GLU A 28 -5.46 14.13 3.46
C GLU A 28 -5.62 13.22 2.24
N TRP A 29 -6.75 13.34 1.56
CA TRP A 29 -6.96 12.66 0.29
C TRP A 29 -6.22 13.37 -0.83
N ARG A 30 -5.45 12.59 -1.59
CA ARG A 30 -4.73 13.09 -2.77
C ARG A 30 -4.94 12.19 -3.98
N LYS A 31 -4.86 12.79 -5.16
CA LYS A 31 -4.78 12.09 -6.44
C LYS A 31 -3.65 12.67 -7.29
N GLY A 32 -3.06 11.84 -8.12
CA GLY A 32 -2.06 12.25 -9.08
C GLY A 32 -2.34 11.62 -10.43
N THR A 33 -1.90 12.29 -11.49
CA THR A 33 -2.12 11.88 -12.87
C THR A 33 -0.80 11.56 -13.57
N TYR A 34 -0.90 10.89 -14.69
CA TYR A 34 0.15 10.80 -15.69
C TYR A 34 0.23 12.11 -16.51
N SER A 35 1.22 12.24 -17.37
CA SER A 35 1.42 13.43 -18.23
C SER A 35 0.26 13.67 -19.21
N ASP A 36 -0.49 12.64 -19.57
CA ASP A 36 -1.66 12.70 -20.44
C ASP A 36 -2.97 13.03 -19.68
N GLY A 37 -2.90 13.27 -18.36
CA GLY A 37 -4.05 13.55 -17.51
C GLY A 37 -4.75 12.30 -16.95
N THR A 38 -4.39 11.10 -17.40
CA THR A 38 -4.96 9.84 -16.87
C THR A 38 -4.63 9.67 -15.39
N LEU A 39 -5.60 9.20 -14.60
CA LEU A 39 -5.42 8.95 -13.17
C LEU A 39 -4.32 7.91 -12.93
N ARG A 40 -3.30 8.28 -12.15
CA ARG A 40 -2.17 7.43 -11.80
C ARG A 40 -2.32 6.81 -10.42
N TYR A 41 -2.80 7.60 -9.46
CA TYR A 41 -3.08 7.14 -8.10
C TYR A 41 -4.10 8.03 -7.41
N GLU A 42 -4.75 7.47 -6.40
CA GLU A 42 -5.59 8.18 -5.43
C GLU A 42 -5.47 7.49 -4.07
N GLY A 43 -5.58 8.26 -2.99
CA GLY A 43 -5.50 7.71 -1.64
C GLY A 43 -5.19 8.74 -0.57
N TYR A 44 -5.06 8.27 0.66
CA TYR A 44 -4.75 9.09 1.81
C TYR A 44 -3.24 9.25 2.01
N PHE A 45 -2.84 10.45 2.41
CA PHE A 45 -1.45 10.81 2.72
C PHE A 45 -1.38 11.52 4.07
N ARG A 46 -0.35 11.21 4.84
CA ARG A 46 0.01 11.91 6.07
C ARG A 46 1.49 12.30 6.01
N ALA A 47 1.79 13.59 6.27
CA ALA A 47 3.15 14.11 6.15
C ALA A 47 3.83 13.74 4.81
N GLY A 48 3.09 13.80 3.69
CA GLY A 48 3.60 13.49 2.35
C GLY A 48 3.81 12.01 2.03
N LYS A 49 3.56 11.10 2.99
CA LYS A 49 3.67 9.64 2.80
C LYS A 49 2.28 9.01 2.70
N PRO A 50 2.11 7.94 1.89
CA PRO A 50 0.86 7.20 1.86
C PRO A 50 0.47 6.69 3.26
N ALA A 51 -0.83 6.80 3.61
CA ALA A 51 -1.36 6.40 4.91
C ALA A 51 -2.82 5.95 4.74
N GLY A 52 -3.14 4.72 5.16
CA GLY A 52 -4.46 4.13 4.92
C GLY A 52 -4.62 3.62 3.49
N GLU A 53 -5.82 3.76 2.95
CA GLU A 53 -6.13 3.22 1.62
C GLU A 53 -5.49 4.03 0.49
N MET A 54 -4.98 3.31 -0.52
CA MET A 54 -4.43 3.86 -1.75
C MET A 54 -4.72 2.93 -2.92
N LYS A 55 -5.09 3.51 -4.06
CA LYS A 55 -5.20 2.81 -5.34
C LYS A 55 -4.19 3.37 -6.33
N ARG A 56 -3.68 2.50 -7.19
CA ARG A 56 -2.85 2.87 -8.32
C ARG A 56 -3.45 2.31 -9.60
N TYR A 57 -3.23 3.01 -10.69
CA TYR A 57 -3.77 2.68 -12.01
C TYR A 57 -2.65 2.62 -13.03
N TYR A 58 -2.84 1.80 -14.05
CA TYR A 58 -2.04 1.81 -15.28
C TYR A 58 -2.39 3.02 -16.15
N PRO A 59 -1.54 3.40 -17.13
CA PRO A 59 -1.86 4.50 -18.07
C PRO A 59 -3.14 4.28 -18.88
N ASP A 60 -3.60 3.04 -19.04
CA ASP A 60 -4.87 2.72 -19.73
C ASP A 60 -6.10 2.78 -18.78
N GLY A 61 -5.92 3.29 -17.56
CA GLY A 61 -6.98 3.45 -16.56
C GLY A 61 -7.32 2.18 -15.78
N LYS A 62 -6.75 1.02 -16.13
CA LYS A 62 -6.98 -0.22 -15.38
C LYS A 62 -6.35 -0.16 -14.00
N LEU A 63 -7.01 -0.76 -13.03
CA LEU A 63 -6.49 -0.85 -11.67
C LEU A 63 -5.18 -1.68 -11.65
N GLN A 64 -4.12 -1.09 -11.11
CA GLN A 64 -2.81 -1.72 -10.94
C GLN A 64 -2.64 -2.31 -9.54
N ALA A 65 -3.10 -1.58 -8.53
CA ALA A 65 -2.94 -2.00 -7.15
C ALA A 65 -4.00 -1.38 -6.22
N ARG A 66 -4.39 -2.15 -5.20
CA ARG A 66 -5.03 -1.67 -3.98
C ARG A 66 -4.07 -1.90 -2.83
N MET A 67 -3.86 -0.91 -1.99
CA MET A 67 -2.92 -0.96 -0.89
C MET A 67 -3.51 -0.34 0.36
N VAL A 68 -3.21 -0.91 1.52
CA VAL A 68 -3.55 -0.34 2.82
C VAL A 68 -2.27 -0.16 3.62
N TYR A 69 -1.90 1.09 3.87
CA TYR A 69 -0.69 1.48 4.58
C TYR A 69 -0.97 1.61 6.08
N ARG A 70 -0.20 0.89 6.90
CA ARG A 70 -0.21 0.96 8.37
C ARG A 70 1.24 1.06 8.86
N GLY A 71 1.77 2.29 8.92
CA GLY A 71 3.19 2.52 9.20
C GLY A 71 4.07 1.86 8.14
N ASP A 72 5.00 1.02 8.56
CA ASP A 72 5.92 0.31 7.67
C ASP A 72 5.32 -0.93 7.00
N THR A 73 4.08 -1.27 7.37
CA THR A 73 3.36 -2.42 6.81
C THR A 73 2.40 -1.96 5.72
N VAL A 74 2.36 -2.70 4.61
CA VAL A 74 1.45 -2.48 3.50
C VAL A 74 0.79 -3.80 3.12
N GLU A 75 -0.52 -3.90 3.28
CA GLU A 75 -1.31 -4.96 2.67
C GLU A 75 -1.60 -4.57 1.24
N ALA A 76 -1.31 -5.45 0.29
CA ALA A 76 -1.41 -5.14 -1.13
C ALA A 76 -2.14 -6.23 -1.91
N VAL A 77 -2.99 -5.79 -2.84
CA VAL A 77 -3.51 -6.58 -3.95
C VAL A 77 -2.99 -5.94 -5.22
N LEU A 78 -2.28 -6.70 -6.03
CA LEU A 78 -1.68 -6.25 -7.27
C LEU A 78 -2.35 -6.96 -8.46
N TYR A 79 -2.64 -6.23 -9.51
CA TYR A 79 -3.35 -6.73 -10.70
C TYR A 79 -2.45 -6.65 -11.93
N SER A 80 -2.50 -7.67 -12.77
CA SER A 80 -1.83 -7.66 -14.06
C SER A 80 -2.56 -6.75 -15.04
N ARG A 81 -1.78 -6.02 -15.87
CA ARG A 81 -2.35 -5.18 -16.93
C ARG A 81 -2.94 -6.00 -18.09
N LYS A 82 -2.32 -7.15 -18.39
CA LYS A 82 -2.56 -7.92 -19.64
C LYS A 82 -3.36 -9.21 -19.43
N SER A 83 -3.62 -9.59 -18.20
CA SER A 83 -4.27 -10.87 -17.88
C SER A 83 -5.10 -10.75 -16.62
N ASP A 84 -6.04 -11.68 -16.42
CA ASP A 84 -6.88 -11.77 -15.22
C ASP A 84 -6.12 -12.40 -14.03
N CYS A 85 -4.82 -12.07 -13.92
CA CYS A 85 -3.99 -12.48 -12.81
C CYS A 85 -3.90 -11.39 -11.77
N SER A 86 -3.96 -11.80 -10.52
CA SER A 86 -3.70 -10.94 -9.37
C SER A 86 -2.86 -11.66 -8.34
N MET A 87 -2.25 -10.89 -7.43
CA MET A 87 -1.57 -11.42 -6.26
C MET A 87 -1.83 -10.55 -5.07
N ARG A 88 -1.87 -11.14 -3.89
CA ARG A 88 -2.03 -10.41 -2.63
C ARG A 88 -1.07 -10.90 -1.57
N GLY A 89 -0.68 -9.99 -0.70
CA GLY A 89 0.21 -10.27 0.41
C GLY A 89 0.58 -9.00 1.16
N LYS A 90 1.58 -9.14 2.01
CA LYS A 90 2.03 -8.08 2.88
C LYS A 90 3.48 -7.71 2.59
N TYR A 91 3.75 -6.40 2.56
CA TYR A 91 5.10 -5.84 2.64
C TYR A 91 5.36 -5.30 4.04
N VAL A 92 6.58 -5.46 4.52
CA VAL A 92 7.12 -4.75 5.69
C VAL A 92 8.42 -4.11 5.25
N VAL A 93 8.56 -2.79 5.44
CA VAL A 93 9.72 -2.01 4.97
C VAL A 93 10.07 -2.33 3.50
N ARG A 94 9.04 -2.41 2.63
CA ARG A 94 9.12 -2.74 1.18
C ARG A 94 9.49 -4.20 0.83
N ASN A 95 9.74 -5.07 1.80
CA ASN A 95 10.03 -6.47 1.57
C ASN A 95 8.76 -7.31 1.67
N LYS A 96 8.60 -8.30 0.80
CA LYS A 96 7.56 -9.31 0.93
C LYS A 96 7.73 -10.05 2.26
N GLN A 97 6.62 -10.22 2.99
CA GLN A 97 6.61 -10.87 4.29
C GLN A 97 5.37 -11.75 4.43
N GLY A 98 5.54 -12.94 5.02
CA GLY A 98 4.46 -13.91 5.22
C GLY A 98 3.95 -14.50 3.92
N THR A 99 2.71 -14.95 3.91
CA THR A 99 2.10 -15.63 2.78
C THR A 99 1.72 -14.67 1.66
N TRP A 100 2.12 -15.00 0.44
CA TRP A 100 1.70 -14.38 -0.81
C TRP A 100 0.86 -15.35 -1.60
N GLU A 101 -0.30 -14.89 -2.06
CA GLU A 101 -1.27 -15.67 -2.82
C GLU A 101 -1.37 -15.14 -4.25
N TYR A 102 -1.42 -16.05 -5.21
CA TYR A 102 -1.47 -15.77 -6.65
C TYR A 102 -2.74 -16.36 -7.23
N PHE A 103 -3.44 -15.56 -8.02
CA PHE A 103 -4.74 -15.91 -8.59
C PHE A 103 -4.74 -15.73 -10.10
N LYS A 104 -5.59 -16.49 -10.77
CA LYS A 104 -5.99 -16.30 -12.17
C LYS A 104 -7.48 -16.52 -12.27
N ASN A 105 -8.22 -15.57 -12.86
CA ASN A 105 -9.68 -15.59 -12.91
C ASN A 105 -10.30 -15.87 -11.52
N ASP A 106 -9.78 -15.18 -10.48
CA ASP A 106 -10.16 -15.35 -9.08
C ASP A 106 -9.92 -16.76 -8.47
N CYS A 107 -9.38 -17.72 -9.26
CA CYS A 107 -8.98 -19.02 -8.76
C CYS A 107 -7.57 -18.95 -8.16
N LEU A 108 -7.40 -19.46 -6.95
CA LEU A 108 -6.10 -19.55 -6.30
C LEU A 108 -5.21 -20.57 -7.04
N LEU A 109 -4.06 -20.10 -7.52
CA LEU A 109 -3.08 -20.92 -8.23
C LEU A 109 -1.92 -21.37 -7.35
N MET A 110 -1.47 -20.47 -6.46
CA MET A 110 -0.26 -20.70 -5.71
C MET A 110 -0.23 -19.86 -4.43
N LYS A 111 0.39 -20.40 -3.40
CA LYS A 111 0.82 -19.69 -2.19
C LYS A 111 2.33 -19.82 -2.05
N GLU A 112 2.97 -18.76 -1.60
CA GLU A 112 4.41 -18.72 -1.29
C GLU A 112 4.63 -18.02 0.06
N GLU A 113 5.57 -18.51 0.84
CA GLU A 113 5.94 -17.89 2.10
C GLU A 113 7.26 -17.15 1.97
N TYR A 114 7.26 -15.90 2.42
CA TYR A 114 8.40 -15.00 2.36
C TYR A 114 8.82 -14.52 3.74
N ARG A 115 10.13 -14.40 3.92
CA ARG A 115 10.77 -13.65 5.00
C ARG A 115 11.75 -12.68 4.37
N ASP A 116 11.54 -11.36 4.61
CA ASP A 116 12.41 -10.29 4.12
C ASP A 116 12.74 -10.40 2.62
N GLN A 117 11.70 -10.54 1.78
CA GLN A 117 11.79 -10.65 0.32
C GLN A 117 12.29 -12.02 -0.19
N VAL A 118 12.74 -12.92 0.68
CA VAL A 118 13.30 -14.22 0.32
C VAL A 118 12.27 -15.32 0.59
N LEU A 119 12.16 -16.31 -0.32
CA LEU A 119 11.35 -17.52 -0.08
C LEU A 119 11.86 -18.23 1.18
N ASN A 120 10.98 -18.40 2.16
CA ASN A 120 11.30 -19.03 3.43
C ASN A 120 10.02 -19.61 4.04
N GLY A 121 9.86 -20.89 3.96
CA GLY A 121 8.65 -21.62 4.28
C GLY A 121 8.15 -22.40 3.06
N LYS A 122 6.85 -22.50 2.87
CA LYS A 122 6.23 -23.40 1.90
C LYS A 122 5.80 -22.68 0.61
N THR A 123 6.02 -23.31 -0.53
CA THR A 123 5.30 -23.02 -1.77
C THR A 123 4.28 -24.13 -1.99
N VAL A 124 3.01 -23.76 -2.24
CA VAL A 124 1.94 -24.70 -2.60
C VAL A 124 1.31 -24.25 -3.91
N ARG A 125 1.28 -25.11 -4.89
CA ARG A 125 0.50 -24.93 -6.12
C ARG A 125 -0.81 -25.70 -6.03
N PHE A 126 -1.84 -25.19 -6.67
CA PHE A 126 -3.19 -25.75 -6.61
C PHE A 126 -3.67 -26.12 -8.01
N PHE A 127 -4.44 -27.22 -8.09
CA PHE A 127 -5.27 -27.52 -9.24
C PHE A 127 -6.42 -26.50 -9.33
N SER A 128 -7.07 -26.43 -10.49
CA SER A 128 -8.29 -25.61 -10.67
C SER A 128 -9.45 -26.03 -9.78
N THR A 129 -9.42 -27.23 -9.25
CA THR A 129 -10.37 -27.79 -8.26
C THR A 129 -10.17 -27.19 -6.86
N GLY A 130 -9.04 -26.50 -6.61
CA GLY A 130 -8.64 -25.97 -5.30
C GLY A 130 -7.85 -26.96 -4.43
N ASN A 131 -7.64 -28.18 -4.88
CA ASN A 131 -6.80 -29.15 -4.18
C ASN A 131 -5.32 -28.85 -4.42
N PRO A 132 -4.41 -29.14 -3.47
CA PRO A 132 -2.98 -29.07 -3.69
C PRO A 132 -2.54 -29.93 -4.86
N ALA A 133 -1.66 -29.41 -5.70
CA ALA A 133 -1.04 -30.11 -6.82
C ALA A 133 0.45 -30.39 -6.56
N GLU A 134 1.09 -29.46 -5.83
CA GLU A 134 2.52 -29.51 -5.58
C GLU A 134 2.85 -28.74 -4.30
N GLU A 135 3.73 -29.30 -3.47
CA GLU A 135 4.30 -28.60 -2.32
C GLU A 135 5.83 -28.69 -2.33
N LYS A 136 6.46 -27.60 -1.91
CA LYS A 136 7.92 -27.49 -1.81
C LYS A 136 8.29 -26.58 -0.65
N ASP A 137 9.27 -27.01 0.13
CA ASP A 137 9.81 -26.23 1.24
C ASP A 137 11.05 -25.43 0.82
N TRP A 138 11.21 -24.26 1.44
CA TRP A 138 12.28 -23.32 1.17
C TRP A 138 12.89 -22.79 2.46
N VAL A 139 14.22 -22.73 2.52
CA VAL A 139 14.98 -22.09 3.58
C VAL A 139 15.96 -21.11 2.95
N ASN A 140 15.80 -19.82 3.27
CA ASN A 140 16.65 -18.75 2.75
C ASN A 140 16.80 -18.77 1.22
N GLY A 141 15.71 -19.01 0.50
CA GLY A 141 15.65 -19.01 -0.96
C GLY A 141 16.18 -20.30 -1.63
N LYS A 142 16.59 -21.29 -0.85
CA LYS A 142 17.04 -22.60 -1.34
C LYS A 142 15.97 -23.64 -1.11
N PRO A 143 15.71 -24.54 -2.08
CA PRO A 143 14.82 -25.67 -1.86
C PRO A 143 15.38 -26.56 -0.74
N GLU A 144 14.48 -27.03 0.13
CA GLU A 144 14.82 -27.95 1.21
C GLU A 144 13.72 -29.00 1.38
N GLY A 145 14.13 -30.21 1.82
CA GLY A 145 13.19 -31.30 2.06
C GLY A 145 12.65 -31.97 0.79
N GLU A 146 11.58 -32.72 0.95
CA GLU A 146 10.93 -33.45 -0.11
C GLU A 146 10.00 -32.57 -0.95
N TRP A 147 10.01 -32.78 -2.25
CA TRP A 147 9.07 -32.21 -3.18
C TRP A 147 7.88 -33.15 -3.33
N LYS A 148 6.70 -32.71 -2.93
CA LYS A 148 5.47 -33.51 -2.99
C LYS A 148 4.65 -33.15 -4.21
N LEU A 149 4.24 -34.15 -4.96
CA LEU A 149 3.27 -34.06 -6.05
C LEU A 149 2.03 -34.85 -5.65
N TYR A 150 0.82 -34.33 -5.98
CA TYR A 150 -0.47 -34.89 -5.62
C TYR A 150 -1.26 -35.34 -6.86
#